data_651e940348ef7930fa643bccf63367f9
#
_entry.id   651e940348ef7930fa643bccf63367f9
#
_cell.length_a   1.000
_cell.length_b   1.000
_cell.length_c   1.000
_cell.angle_alpha   90.00
_cell.angle_beta   90.00
_cell.angle_gamma   90.00
#
_symmetry.space_group_name_H-M   'P 1'
#
loop_
_entity.id
_entity.type
_entity.pdbx_description
1 polymer ?
#
loop_
_entity_poly.entity_id
_entity_poly.type
_entity_poly.pdbx_seq_one_letter_code
_entity_poly.pdbx_strand_id
1 'polypeptide(L)'
;LNEIPESYQKRYLAYYYNRARQWDKDVVVTRKQDDLSLEVSVEDYEKGRAAELTKRPWLTDDTISKGSWCYTKGLKIKSLDVVLDTFIDIVSKNGVLLLNISPKANGIIPERQKKVLRGLGDWLDRHGEAIYDTRPWKTFGEGPTRLEKGGHFVGILEYTAEDIRYTRSKDGETLYAIVLHWPGANQHVTMESVSLDNLPDGVDIQEVSLMGYDGDI
;
A
#
# COMPACT_ATOMS: atom_id res chain seq x y z
N LEU A 1 12.90 5.24 20.83
CA LEU A 1 13.52 4.04 21.47
C LEU A 1 15.03 4.13 21.61
N ASN A 2 15.70 5.02 20.85
CA ASN A 2 17.17 5.20 20.94
C ASN A 2 17.67 5.57 22.35
N GLU A 3 16.79 6.00 23.23
CA GLU A 3 17.08 6.29 24.65
C GLU A 3 16.92 5.05 25.57
N ILE A 4 16.36 3.95 25.03
CA ILE A 4 16.16 2.72 25.80
C ILE A 4 17.42 1.85 25.65
N PRO A 5 18.09 1.48 26.75
CA PRO A 5 19.26 0.62 26.66
C PRO A 5 18.99 -0.69 25.89
N GLU A 6 19.91 -1.10 25.04
CA GLU A 6 19.79 -2.28 24.17
C GLU A 6 19.41 -3.56 24.94
N SER A 7 19.87 -3.70 26.18
CA SER A 7 19.54 -4.84 27.04
C SER A 7 18.05 -4.94 27.35
N TYR A 8 17.34 -3.80 27.47
CA TYR A 8 15.88 -3.78 27.65
C TYR A 8 15.14 -4.06 26.34
N GLN A 9 15.63 -3.53 25.22
CA GLN A 9 15.07 -3.84 23.90
C GLN A 9 15.14 -5.34 23.62
N LYS A 10 16.30 -5.97 23.83
CA LYS A 10 16.47 -7.42 23.69
C LYS A 10 15.55 -8.23 24.60
N ARG A 11 15.41 -7.82 25.87
CA ARG A 11 14.48 -8.49 26.82
C ARG A 11 13.03 -8.37 26.37
N TYR A 12 12.60 -7.21 25.89
CA TYR A 12 11.25 -7.00 25.36
C TYR A 12 11.00 -7.89 24.14
N LEU A 13 11.90 -7.88 23.15
CA LEU A 13 11.77 -8.69 21.94
C LEU A 13 11.73 -10.19 22.27
N ALA A 14 12.64 -10.65 23.13
CA ALA A 14 12.65 -12.04 23.59
C ALA A 14 11.34 -12.44 24.30
N TYR A 15 10.83 -11.58 25.17
CA TYR A 15 9.54 -11.81 25.84
C TYR A 15 8.40 -11.88 24.81
N TYR A 16 8.30 -10.91 23.90
CA TYR A 16 7.20 -10.80 22.94
C TYR A 16 7.16 -11.99 21.98
N TYR A 17 8.29 -12.33 21.35
CA TYR A 17 8.36 -13.47 20.42
C TYR A 17 8.21 -14.84 21.12
N ASN A 18 8.70 -15.00 22.35
CA ASN A 18 8.44 -16.21 23.13
C ASN A 18 6.96 -16.35 23.51
N ARG A 19 6.28 -15.24 23.82
CA ARG A 19 4.82 -15.27 24.08
C ARG A 19 4.04 -15.58 22.81
N ALA A 20 4.44 -15.07 21.66
CA ALA A 20 3.82 -15.40 20.39
C ALA A 20 3.83 -16.92 20.12
N ARG A 21 4.99 -17.57 20.37
CA ARG A 21 5.09 -19.04 20.27
C ARG A 21 4.13 -19.76 21.24
N GLN A 22 3.96 -19.26 22.46
CA GLN A 22 3.01 -19.84 23.43
C GLN A 22 1.55 -19.65 22.99
N TRP A 23 1.26 -18.57 22.25
CA TRP A 23 -0.08 -18.29 21.72
C TRP A 23 -0.35 -18.97 20.37
N ASP A 24 0.65 -19.63 19.80
CA ASP A 24 0.62 -20.18 18.45
C ASP A 24 0.20 -19.13 17.41
N LYS A 25 0.87 -17.96 17.46
CA LYS A 25 0.58 -16.80 16.58
C LYS A 25 1.86 -16.23 15.99
N ASP A 26 1.80 -15.93 14.72
CA ASP A 26 2.78 -15.07 14.07
C ASP A 26 2.57 -13.63 14.52
N VAL A 27 3.66 -12.97 14.89
CA VAL A 27 3.66 -11.57 15.32
C VAL A 27 4.82 -10.83 14.71
N VAL A 28 4.67 -9.52 14.56
CA VAL A 28 5.76 -8.64 14.14
C VAL A 28 5.88 -7.45 15.10
N VAL A 29 7.07 -6.86 15.16
CA VAL A 29 7.33 -5.57 15.79
C VAL A 29 7.75 -4.62 14.68
N THR A 30 7.12 -3.47 14.62
CA THR A 30 7.53 -2.41 13.69
C THR A 30 8.59 -1.51 14.32
N ARG A 31 9.44 -0.92 13.50
CA ARG A 31 10.46 0.03 13.92
C ARG A 31 10.32 1.34 13.18
N LYS A 32 10.72 2.43 13.81
CA LYS A 32 10.91 3.74 13.18
C LYS A 32 12.32 4.26 13.44
N GLN A 33 12.90 4.95 12.46
CA GLN A 33 14.17 5.68 12.63
C GLN A 33 15.32 4.83 13.20
N ASP A 34 15.49 3.60 12.73
CA ASP A 34 16.56 2.69 13.14
C ASP A 34 16.60 2.32 14.63
N ASP A 35 15.49 2.45 15.34
CA ASP A 35 15.40 2.15 16.77
C ASP A 35 15.50 0.65 17.10
N LEU A 36 15.29 -0.23 16.13
CA LEU A 36 15.50 -1.68 16.24
C LEU A 36 16.20 -2.21 14.98
N SER A 37 16.85 -3.37 15.07
CA SER A 37 17.40 -4.05 13.90
C SER A 37 16.31 -4.57 12.96
N LEU A 38 16.52 -4.47 11.64
CA LEU A 38 15.65 -5.10 10.62
C LEU A 38 15.63 -6.63 10.66
N GLU A 39 16.54 -7.26 11.40
CA GLU A 39 16.51 -8.72 11.60
C GLU A 39 15.35 -9.18 12.50
N VAL A 40 14.86 -8.28 13.35
CA VAL A 40 13.83 -8.55 14.36
C VAL A 40 12.64 -7.63 14.28
N SER A 41 12.54 -6.82 13.24
CA SER A 41 11.47 -5.83 13.08
C SER A 41 11.18 -5.55 11.61
N VAL A 42 10.06 -4.90 11.36
CA VAL A 42 9.60 -4.43 10.06
C VAL A 42 9.69 -2.91 10.03
N GLU A 43 10.20 -2.34 8.94
CA GLU A 43 10.27 -0.89 8.74
C GLU A 43 8.86 -0.29 8.74
N ASP A 44 8.68 0.83 9.45
CA ASP A 44 7.45 1.58 9.54
C ASP A 44 7.70 3.05 9.18
N TYR A 45 7.19 3.48 8.04
CA TYR A 45 7.28 4.87 7.58
C TYR A 45 6.08 5.67 8.10
N GLU A 46 6.30 6.68 8.92
CA GLU A 46 5.23 7.57 9.35
C GLU A 46 4.81 8.51 8.22
N LYS A 47 3.54 8.43 7.75
CA LYS A 47 3.00 9.21 6.62
C LYS A 47 3.93 9.21 5.42
N GLY A 48 4.58 8.10 5.21
CA GLY A 48 5.62 7.97 4.20
C GLY A 48 5.46 6.71 3.36
N ARG A 49 6.46 6.43 2.55
CA ARG A 49 6.49 5.22 1.73
C ARG A 49 7.87 4.99 1.11
N ALA A 50 8.10 3.78 0.65
CA ALA A 50 9.26 3.46 -0.17
C ALA A 50 9.17 4.16 -1.55
N ALA A 51 10.29 4.61 -2.09
CA ALA A 51 10.36 5.12 -3.46
C ALA A 51 10.27 4.00 -4.49
N GLU A 52 10.90 2.88 -4.19
CA GLU A 52 11.07 1.74 -5.08
C GLU A 52 10.52 0.46 -4.47
N LEU A 53 10.42 -0.59 -5.28
CA LEU A 53 10.09 -1.94 -4.84
C LEU A 53 11.11 -2.43 -3.81
N THR A 54 10.61 -2.92 -2.67
CA THR A 54 11.45 -3.42 -1.58
C THR A 54 11.47 -4.94 -1.53
N LYS A 55 12.60 -5.51 -1.15
CA LYS A 55 12.73 -6.96 -0.95
C LYS A 55 12.02 -7.46 0.31
N ARG A 56 11.97 -6.64 1.36
CA ARG A 56 11.31 -6.96 2.63
C ARG A 56 10.00 -6.20 2.71
N PRO A 57 8.94 -6.81 3.27
CA PRO A 57 7.73 -6.07 3.58
C PRO A 57 8.01 -4.88 4.50
N TRP A 58 7.24 -3.85 4.39
CA TRP A 58 7.27 -2.66 5.25
C TRP A 58 5.84 -2.20 5.54
N LEU A 59 5.70 -1.38 6.55
CA LEU A 59 4.43 -0.79 6.94
C LEU A 59 4.53 0.73 6.83
N THR A 60 3.43 1.37 6.57
CA THR A 60 3.26 2.80 6.82
C THR A 60 1.98 3.06 7.56
N ASP A 61 2.06 3.85 8.61
CA ASP A 61 0.90 4.46 9.23
C ASP A 61 0.64 5.82 8.58
N ASP A 62 -0.54 5.97 7.99
CA ASP A 62 -0.98 7.25 7.41
C ASP A 62 -2.40 7.56 7.87
N THR A 63 -2.81 8.80 7.74
CA THR A 63 -4.14 9.26 8.17
C THR A 63 -5.02 9.62 6.99
N ILE A 64 -6.31 9.35 7.13
CA ILE A 64 -7.35 9.78 6.18
C ILE A 64 -7.43 11.31 6.05
N SER A 65 -6.85 12.05 6.99
CA SER A 65 -6.82 13.52 6.99
C SER A 65 -5.61 14.08 6.23
N LYS A 66 -5.69 15.35 5.82
CA LYS A 66 -4.58 16.08 5.18
C LYS A 66 -3.53 16.61 6.18
N GLY A 67 -3.62 16.25 7.45
CA GLY A 67 -2.69 16.80 8.46
C GLY A 67 -2.70 16.06 9.78
N SER A 68 -3.70 16.27 10.59
CA SER A 68 -3.75 15.77 11.97
C SER A 68 -4.07 14.28 12.06
N TRP A 69 -3.45 13.58 13.00
CA TRP A 69 -3.84 12.23 13.40
C TRP A 69 -5.18 12.21 14.14
N CYS A 70 -5.47 13.25 14.91
CA CYS A 70 -6.65 13.36 15.73
C CYS A 70 -7.70 14.24 15.08
N TYR A 71 -8.95 14.09 15.53
CA TYR A 71 -10.04 14.98 15.13
C TYR A 71 -9.79 16.41 15.64
N THR A 72 -9.89 17.35 14.71
CA THR A 72 -9.92 18.79 15.01
C THR A 72 -11.09 19.43 14.27
N LYS A 73 -11.61 20.55 14.80
CA LYS A 73 -12.67 21.31 14.13
C LYS A 73 -12.14 21.80 12.76
N GLY A 74 -12.87 21.51 11.70
CA GLY A 74 -12.46 21.87 10.33
C GLY A 74 -11.42 20.93 9.69
N LEU A 75 -11.20 19.75 10.26
CA LEU A 75 -10.28 18.74 9.72
C LEU A 75 -10.55 18.50 8.23
N LYS A 76 -9.53 18.71 7.40
CA LYS A 76 -9.59 18.42 5.97
C LYS A 76 -9.33 16.94 5.74
N ILE A 77 -10.20 16.29 4.98
CA ILE A 77 -10.11 14.86 4.65
C ILE A 77 -9.58 14.71 3.22
N LYS A 78 -8.72 13.72 2.98
CA LYS A 78 -8.26 13.31 1.65
C LYS A 78 -9.46 12.83 0.82
N SER A 79 -9.42 13.01 -0.50
CA SER A 79 -10.40 12.39 -1.41
C SER A 79 -10.22 10.86 -1.43
N LEU A 80 -11.22 10.15 -1.96
CA LEU A 80 -11.12 8.71 -2.15
C LEU A 80 -9.94 8.37 -3.07
N ASP A 81 -9.80 9.07 -4.19
CA ASP A 81 -8.73 8.85 -5.16
C ASP A 81 -7.35 8.94 -4.53
N VAL A 82 -7.08 10.01 -3.74
CA VAL A 82 -5.81 10.16 -3.03
C VAL A 82 -5.53 9.01 -2.07
N VAL A 83 -6.56 8.48 -1.40
CA VAL A 83 -6.41 7.35 -0.49
C VAL A 83 -6.16 6.06 -1.26
N LEU A 84 -6.90 5.83 -2.35
CA LEU A 84 -6.75 4.66 -3.22
C LEU A 84 -5.37 4.64 -3.89
N ASP A 85 -4.98 5.73 -4.55
CA ASP A 85 -3.69 5.84 -5.23
C ASP A 85 -2.53 5.58 -4.26
N THR A 86 -2.59 6.20 -3.08
CA THR A 86 -1.59 5.98 -2.03
C THR A 86 -1.56 4.52 -1.58
N PHE A 87 -2.72 3.90 -1.38
CA PHE A 87 -2.84 2.51 -0.97
C PHE A 87 -2.30 1.54 -2.03
N ILE A 88 -2.68 1.72 -3.28
CA ILE A 88 -2.24 0.88 -4.41
C ILE A 88 -0.72 1.02 -4.61
N ASP A 89 -0.19 2.25 -4.56
CA ASP A 89 1.26 2.49 -4.66
C ASP A 89 2.04 1.81 -3.53
N ILE A 90 1.54 1.82 -2.31
CA ILE A 90 2.13 1.14 -1.15
C ILE A 90 2.17 -0.37 -1.39
N VAL A 91 1.02 -0.97 -1.75
CA VAL A 91 0.90 -2.42 -1.95
C VAL A 91 1.81 -2.91 -3.09
N SER A 92 1.84 -2.19 -4.22
CA SER A 92 2.70 -2.54 -5.37
C SER A 92 4.19 -2.56 -5.03
N LYS A 93 4.62 -1.81 -4.01
CA LYS A 93 6.00 -1.72 -3.51
C LYS A 93 6.32 -2.64 -2.33
N ASN A 94 5.47 -3.67 -2.08
CA ASN A 94 5.58 -4.60 -0.98
C ASN A 94 5.27 -3.99 0.40
N GLY A 95 4.44 -2.95 0.44
CA GLY A 95 4.06 -2.24 1.66
C GLY A 95 2.67 -2.62 2.18
N VAL A 96 2.44 -2.31 3.44
CA VAL A 96 1.14 -2.44 4.13
C VAL A 96 0.73 -1.06 4.65
N LEU A 97 -0.51 -0.67 4.38
CA LEU A 97 -1.08 0.58 4.87
C LEU A 97 -1.88 0.37 6.16
N LEU A 98 -1.48 1.04 7.23
CA LEU A 98 -2.28 1.24 8.43
C LEU A 98 -2.99 2.59 8.34
N LEU A 99 -4.24 2.60 7.89
CA LEU A 99 -5.00 3.83 7.68
C LEU A 99 -5.67 4.30 8.98
N ASN A 100 -5.15 5.38 9.55
CA ASN A 100 -5.75 6.01 10.71
C ASN A 100 -6.99 6.82 10.35
N ILE A 101 -8.01 6.73 11.19
CA ILE A 101 -9.21 7.57 11.17
C ILE A 101 -9.24 8.47 12.41
N SER A 102 -10.00 9.56 12.34
CA SER A 102 -10.04 10.57 13.40
C SER A 102 -11.48 10.73 13.93
N PRO A 103 -11.94 9.86 14.84
CA PRO A 103 -13.28 10.00 15.44
C PRO A 103 -13.35 11.22 16.35
N LYS A 104 -14.56 11.75 16.55
CA LYS A 104 -14.83 12.78 17.55
C LYS A 104 -14.67 12.23 18.96
N ALA A 105 -14.58 13.10 19.97
CA ALA A 105 -14.45 12.71 21.37
C ALA A 105 -15.57 11.79 21.89
N ASN A 106 -16.75 11.81 21.26
CA ASN A 106 -17.87 10.91 21.57
C ASN A 106 -17.85 9.59 20.76
N GLY A 107 -16.75 9.28 20.09
CA GLY A 107 -16.57 8.05 19.28
C GLY A 107 -17.20 8.09 17.88
N ILE A 108 -17.93 9.15 17.53
CA ILE A 108 -18.59 9.24 16.21
C ILE A 108 -17.56 9.56 15.13
N ILE A 109 -17.52 8.71 14.08
CA ILE A 109 -16.74 8.96 12.88
C ILE A 109 -17.51 9.96 12.00
N PRO A 110 -16.92 11.12 11.64
CA PRO A 110 -17.56 12.12 10.76
C PRO A 110 -17.95 11.57 9.39
N GLU A 111 -19.07 12.05 8.84
CA GLU A 111 -19.62 11.55 7.57
C GLU A 111 -18.62 11.65 6.38
N ARG A 112 -17.79 12.70 6.34
CA ARG A 112 -16.75 12.83 5.31
C ARG A 112 -15.73 11.69 5.34
N GLN A 113 -15.35 11.22 6.52
CA GLN A 113 -14.45 10.07 6.67
C GLN A 113 -15.18 8.78 6.29
N LYS A 114 -16.42 8.59 6.77
CA LYS A 114 -17.25 7.43 6.40
C LYS A 114 -17.43 7.30 4.90
N LYS A 115 -17.63 8.43 4.19
CA LYS A 115 -17.77 8.43 2.73
C LYS A 115 -16.52 7.85 2.05
N VAL A 116 -15.34 8.29 2.47
CA VAL A 116 -14.06 7.77 1.91
C VAL A 116 -13.87 6.30 2.26
N LEU A 117 -14.15 5.90 3.51
CA LEU A 117 -14.01 4.50 3.93
C LEU A 117 -14.97 3.56 3.18
N ARG A 118 -16.22 3.97 2.97
CA ARG A 118 -17.17 3.20 2.20
C ARG A 118 -16.75 3.10 0.74
N GLY A 119 -16.32 4.21 0.12
CA GLY A 119 -15.81 4.19 -1.24
C GLY A 119 -14.57 3.28 -1.40
N LEU A 120 -13.67 3.25 -0.41
CA LEU A 120 -12.56 2.30 -0.38
C LEU A 120 -13.07 0.85 -0.28
N GLY A 121 -14.08 0.59 0.57
CA GLY A 121 -14.72 -0.73 0.66
C GLY A 121 -15.38 -1.14 -0.65
N ASP A 122 -16.18 -0.27 -1.25
CA ASP A 122 -16.87 -0.51 -2.53
C ASP A 122 -15.86 -0.80 -3.67
N TRP A 123 -14.71 -0.13 -3.66
CA TRP A 123 -13.63 -0.40 -4.61
C TRP A 123 -12.98 -1.77 -4.37
N LEU A 124 -12.70 -2.10 -3.10
CA LEU A 124 -12.11 -3.38 -2.72
C LEU A 124 -13.06 -4.57 -2.96
N ASP A 125 -14.35 -4.38 -2.81
CA ASP A 125 -15.36 -5.42 -3.12
C ASP A 125 -15.36 -5.80 -4.62
N ARG A 126 -14.97 -4.86 -5.50
CA ARG A 126 -14.91 -5.09 -6.95
C ARG A 126 -13.51 -5.51 -7.44
N HIS A 127 -12.46 -4.94 -6.86
CA HIS A 127 -11.09 -5.03 -7.37
C HIS A 127 -10.10 -5.61 -6.35
N GLY A 128 -10.60 -6.08 -5.22
CA GLY A 128 -9.76 -6.57 -4.12
C GLY A 128 -8.90 -7.78 -4.49
N GLU A 129 -9.26 -8.53 -5.53
CA GLU A 129 -8.45 -9.61 -6.08
C GLU A 129 -7.05 -9.13 -6.50
N ALA A 130 -6.94 -7.91 -7.05
CA ALA A 130 -5.68 -7.29 -7.40
C ALA A 130 -4.83 -6.84 -6.18
N ILE A 131 -5.37 -6.96 -4.97
CA ILE A 131 -4.75 -6.51 -3.71
C ILE A 131 -4.54 -7.67 -2.73
N TYR A 132 -5.63 -8.43 -2.45
CA TYR A 132 -5.60 -9.50 -1.45
C TYR A 132 -4.85 -10.73 -1.96
N ASP A 133 -4.05 -11.35 -1.08
CA ASP A 133 -3.22 -12.52 -1.40
C ASP A 133 -2.25 -12.34 -2.59
N THR A 134 -1.99 -11.09 -2.98
CA THR A 134 -1.05 -10.77 -4.04
C THR A 134 0.41 -10.70 -3.54
N ARG A 135 1.31 -10.60 -4.49
CA ARG A 135 2.75 -10.36 -4.29
C ARG A 135 3.19 -9.24 -5.23
N PRO A 136 4.26 -8.52 -4.88
CA PRO A 136 4.87 -7.61 -5.84
C PRO A 136 5.29 -8.34 -7.10
N TRP A 137 5.19 -7.64 -8.23
CA TRP A 137 5.76 -8.12 -9.48
C TRP A 137 7.22 -7.66 -9.61
N LYS A 138 7.89 -7.98 -10.73
CA LYS A 138 9.29 -7.60 -10.99
C LYS A 138 9.54 -6.08 -10.97
N THR A 139 8.52 -5.30 -11.31
CA THR A 139 8.46 -3.83 -11.13
C THR A 139 7.18 -3.46 -10.39
N PHE A 140 7.22 -2.40 -9.59
CA PHE A 140 6.04 -1.92 -8.89
C PHE A 140 5.07 -1.16 -9.79
N GLY A 141 5.55 -0.63 -10.92
CA GLY A 141 4.73 0.17 -11.81
C GLY A 141 5.54 0.98 -12.80
N GLU A 142 4.81 1.74 -13.59
CA GLU A 142 5.32 2.67 -14.60
C GLU A 142 4.46 3.94 -14.63
N GLY A 143 4.89 4.93 -15.39
CA GLY A 143 4.23 6.23 -15.53
C GLY A 143 5.11 7.39 -15.09
N PRO A 144 4.61 8.61 -15.27
CA PRO A 144 5.37 9.85 -15.04
C PRO A 144 5.53 10.18 -13.56
N THR A 145 4.61 9.74 -12.69
CA THR A 145 4.61 10.14 -11.28
C THR A 145 5.49 9.21 -10.46
N ARG A 146 6.65 9.71 -10.08
CA ARG A 146 7.64 8.98 -9.29
C ARG A 146 8.02 9.73 -8.03
N LEU A 147 8.29 8.98 -6.99
CA LEU A 147 8.85 9.51 -5.75
C LEU A 147 10.37 9.43 -5.85
N GLU A 148 11.04 10.59 -5.84
CA GLU A 148 12.51 10.64 -5.94
C GLU A 148 13.20 9.99 -4.73
N LYS A 149 12.65 10.17 -3.55
CA LYS A 149 13.18 9.61 -2.30
C LYS A 149 12.07 9.15 -1.37
N GLY A 150 12.13 7.90 -0.95
CA GLY A 150 11.24 7.34 0.07
C GLY A 150 11.64 7.75 1.48
N GLY A 151 10.78 7.45 2.44
CA GLY A 151 11.00 7.71 3.86
C GLY A 151 9.74 8.20 4.56
N HIS A 152 9.93 8.81 5.72
CA HIS A 152 8.85 9.41 6.51
C HIS A 152 8.34 10.71 5.89
N PHE A 153 7.07 11.04 6.15
CA PHE A 153 6.43 12.33 5.80
C PHE A 153 6.52 12.69 4.31
N VAL A 154 6.29 11.72 3.45
CA VAL A 154 6.19 11.94 2.01
C VAL A 154 4.88 12.66 1.68
N GLY A 155 4.94 13.68 0.84
CA GLY A 155 3.77 14.42 0.39
C GLY A 155 2.78 13.57 -0.43
N ILE A 156 1.60 14.12 -0.65
CA ILE A 156 0.61 13.55 -1.57
C ILE A 156 1.17 13.67 -2.98
N LEU A 157 1.19 12.58 -3.72
CA LEU A 157 1.48 12.55 -5.14
C LEU A 157 0.17 12.66 -5.92
N GLU A 158 0.19 13.37 -7.02
CA GLU A 158 -0.93 13.48 -7.95
C GLU A 158 -0.64 12.57 -9.15
N TYR A 159 -1.33 11.45 -9.20
CA TYR A 159 -1.18 10.47 -10.26
C TYR A 159 -2.06 10.78 -11.45
N THR A 160 -1.74 10.19 -12.59
CA THR A 160 -2.45 10.36 -13.86
C THR A 160 -2.93 9.02 -14.40
N ALA A 161 -3.65 9.02 -15.51
CA ALA A 161 -4.04 7.79 -16.20
C ALA A 161 -2.87 7.06 -16.89
N GLU A 162 -1.69 7.67 -16.95
CA GLU A 162 -0.46 7.04 -17.44
C GLU A 162 0.29 6.29 -16.32
N ASP A 163 -0.11 6.52 -15.07
CA ASP A 163 0.49 5.83 -13.90
C ASP A 163 -0.18 4.48 -13.68
N ILE A 164 0.59 3.42 -13.80
CA ILE A 164 0.15 2.04 -13.63
C ILE A 164 0.91 1.42 -12.46
N ARG A 165 0.23 0.61 -11.67
CA ARG A 165 0.84 -0.19 -10.59
C ARG A 165 0.57 -1.65 -10.82
N TYR A 166 1.54 -2.48 -10.46
CA TYR A 166 1.51 -3.91 -10.71
C TYR A 166 1.52 -4.71 -9.42
N THR A 167 0.66 -5.71 -9.38
CA THR A 167 0.70 -6.81 -8.42
C THR A 167 0.53 -8.12 -9.18
N ARG A 168 0.85 -9.25 -8.56
CA ARG A 168 0.59 -10.57 -9.14
C ARG A 168 -0.05 -11.49 -8.13
N SER A 169 -0.79 -12.46 -8.59
CA SER A 169 -1.30 -13.54 -7.77
C SER A 169 -0.17 -14.29 -7.07
N LYS A 170 -0.48 -14.97 -5.99
CA LYS A 170 0.50 -15.67 -5.15
C LYS A 170 1.18 -16.83 -5.89
N ASP A 171 0.44 -17.53 -6.75
CA ASP A 171 0.96 -18.58 -7.65
C ASP A 171 1.76 -18.02 -8.83
N GLY A 172 1.58 -16.74 -9.14
CA GLY A 172 2.27 -16.05 -10.23
C GLY A 172 1.61 -16.21 -11.61
N GLU A 173 0.43 -16.79 -11.67
CA GLU A 173 -0.28 -17.05 -12.94
C GLU A 173 -1.04 -15.81 -13.45
N THR A 174 -1.41 -14.90 -12.58
CA THR A 174 -2.13 -13.66 -12.93
C THR A 174 -1.32 -12.42 -12.58
N LEU A 175 -1.18 -11.53 -13.55
CA LEU A 175 -0.64 -10.18 -13.37
C LEU A 175 -1.80 -9.17 -13.35
N TYR A 176 -1.84 -8.36 -12.32
CA TYR A 176 -2.79 -7.26 -12.23
C TYR A 176 -2.09 -5.95 -12.56
N ALA A 177 -2.65 -5.22 -13.54
CA ALA A 177 -2.24 -3.87 -13.89
C ALA A 177 -3.33 -2.89 -13.44
N ILE A 178 -3.02 -2.02 -12.52
CA ILE A 178 -3.96 -1.05 -11.93
C ILE A 178 -3.64 0.34 -12.43
N VAL A 179 -4.49 0.86 -13.31
CA VAL A 179 -4.39 2.24 -13.82
C VAL A 179 -4.95 3.18 -12.76
N LEU A 180 -4.14 4.15 -12.31
CA LEU A 180 -4.49 4.96 -11.13
C LEU A 180 -5.56 6.02 -11.40
N HIS A 181 -5.76 6.42 -12.66
CA HIS A 181 -6.86 7.29 -13.04
C HIS A 181 -7.55 6.82 -14.31
N TRP A 182 -8.81 7.20 -14.48
CA TRP A 182 -9.57 6.86 -15.67
C TRP A 182 -9.00 7.58 -16.91
N PRO A 183 -8.54 6.86 -17.96
CA PRO A 183 -7.93 7.46 -19.14
C PRO A 183 -8.94 8.15 -20.07
N GLY A 184 -10.22 7.93 -19.86
CA GLY A 184 -11.28 8.39 -20.76
C GLY A 184 -11.91 7.22 -21.55
N ALA A 185 -13.10 7.44 -22.09
CA ALA A 185 -13.76 6.46 -22.94
C ALA A 185 -13.00 6.29 -24.26
N ASN A 186 -12.84 5.07 -24.73
CA ASN A 186 -12.15 4.71 -25.96
C ASN A 186 -10.68 5.17 -26.04
N GLN A 187 -10.03 5.31 -24.90
CA GLN A 187 -8.59 5.59 -24.85
C GLN A 187 -7.80 4.29 -24.67
N HIS A 188 -6.65 4.20 -25.31
CA HIS A 188 -5.72 3.11 -25.14
C HIS A 188 -4.82 3.36 -23.94
N VAL A 189 -4.53 2.30 -23.20
CA VAL A 189 -3.52 2.29 -22.13
C VAL A 189 -2.36 1.43 -22.62
N THR A 190 -1.18 2.01 -22.67
CA THR A 190 0.05 1.30 -23.04
C THR A 190 0.78 0.85 -21.79
N MET A 191 1.14 -0.43 -21.74
CA MET A 191 1.88 -1.06 -20.63
C MET A 191 3.26 -1.50 -21.14
N GLU A 192 4.25 -0.61 -21.06
CA GLU A 192 5.60 -0.88 -21.57
C GLU A 192 6.29 -2.03 -20.81
N SER A 193 6.05 -2.13 -19.51
CA SER A 193 6.65 -3.16 -18.64
C SER A 193 6.14 -4.59 -18.96
N VAL A 194 5.02 -4.73 -19.66
CA VAL A 194 4.35 -6.01 -20.00
C VAL A 194 4.55 -6.38 -21.48
N SER A 195 5.48 -5.73 -22.17
CA SER A 195 5.82 -6.09 -23.56
C SER A 195 6.38 -7.50 -23.65
N LEU A 196 6.19 -8.17 -24.80
CA LEU A 196 6.69 -9.53 -25.05
C LEU A 196 8.21 -9.64 -24.79
N ASP A 197 8.97 -8.59 -25.09
CA ASP A 197 10.41 -8.53 -24.82
C ASP A 197 10.77 -8.45 -23.33
N ASN A 198 9.81 -8.10 -22.50
CA ASN A 198 9.96 -7.92 -21.05
C ASN A 198 9.36 -9.06 -20.23
N LEU A 199 8.67 -10.01 -20.86
CA LEU A 199 8.20 -11.20 -20.16
C LEU A 199 9.37 -12.20 -19.95
N PRO A 200 9.32 -13.03 -18.89
CA PRO A 200 10.28 -14.11 -18.74
C PRO A 200 10.23 -15.07 -19.93
N ASP A 201 11.37 -15.70 -20.26
CA ASP A 201 11.46 -16.68 -21.32
C ASP A 201 10.40 -17.79 -21.15
N GLY A 202 9.62 -18.05 -22.21
CA GLY A 202 8.60 -19.09 -22.22
C GLY A 202 7.28 -18.70 -21.55
N VAL A 203 7.08 -17.44 -21.21
CA VAL A 203 5.81 -16.91 -20.72
C VAL A 203 5.07 -16.21 -21.85
N ASP A 204 3.85 -16.69 -22.13
CA ASP A 204 2.93 -16.09 -23.10
C ASP A 204 1.70 -15.53 -22.37
N ILE A 205 1.18 -14.41 -22.88
CA ILE A 205 -0.11 -13.87 -22.41
C ILE A 205 -1.22 -14.71 -23.05
N GLN A 206 -1.95 -15.46 -22.22
CA GLN A 206 -3.04 -16.32 -22.67
C GLN A 206 -4.36 -15.55 -22.78
N GLU A 207 -4.61 -14.62 -21.85
CA GLU A 207 -5.85 -13.87 -21.76
C GLU A 207 -5.59 -12.49 -21.18
N VAL A 208 -6.35 -11.51 -21.64
CA VAL A 208 -6.41 -10.17 -21.05
C VAL A 208 -7.88 -9.86 -20.75
N SER A 209 -8.18 -9.41 -19.55
CA SER A 209 -9.54 -9.06 -19.13
C SER A 209 -9.53 -7.76 -18.33
N LEU A 210 -10.67 -7.07 -18.30
CA LEU A 210 -10.88 -5.87 -17.49
C LEU A 210 -11.80 -6.22 -16.31
N MET A 211 -11.31 -6.10 -15.09
CA MET A 211 -12.07 -6.44 -13.89
C MET A 211 -13.36 -5.62 -13.79
N GLY A 212 -14.49 -6.32 -13.65
CA GLY A 212 -15.82 -5.71 -13.59
C GLY A 212 -16.41 -5.30 -14.95
N TYR A 213 -15.83 -5.79 -16.05
CA TYR A 213 -16.33 -5.59 -17.41
C TYR A 213 -16.42 -6.91 -18.17
N ASP A 214 -17.60 -7.24 -18.70
CA ASP A 214 -17.87 -8.51 -19.39
C ASP A 214 -17.76 -8.40 -20.93
N GLY A 215 -17.32 -7.27 -21.45
CA GLY A 215 -17.14 -7.05 -22.90
C GLY A 215 -15.71 -7.31 -23.39
N ASP A 216 -15.56 -7.30 -24.73
CA ASP A 216 -14.25 -7.34 -25.35
C ASP A 216 -13.45 -6.04 -25.08
N ILE A 217 -12.13 -6.16 -24.88
CA ILE A 217 -11.21 -5.06 -24.58
C ILE A 217 -10.14 -4.92 -25.68
#